data_fe20302445636650a0514918f20114e4
#
_entry.id   fe20302445636650a0514918f20114e4
#
_cell.length_a   1.000
_cell.length_b   1.000
_cell.length_c   1.000
_cell.angle_alpha   90.00
_cell.angle_beta   90.00
_cell.angle_gamma   90.00
#
_symmetry.space_group_name_H-M   'P 1'
#
loop_
_entity.id
_entity.type
_entity.pdbx_description
1 polymer ?
#
loop_
_entity_poly.entity_id
_entity_poly.type
_entity_poly.pdbx_seq_one_letter_code
_entity_poly.pdbx_strand_id
1 'polypeptide(L)'
;EFDNSSKNMLETRFGLVPESFKLLKNGELPLVVTDYVANGSFASLKANVTLYQEPNYAYFIRNTDLKSGTFEVFVDEHSYNFLSKSTLYGGEIIISNVGDVGSVFLCPKLDKPMTLGNNIIMLRPEQENLRYYLYIWFKWLYGQSLIQGIKGGSAQPKFNKTDFKNLPIFLPPDDLLEQFHQIVKPMFELIDENNMENQALTRTRDTILPRLMSDELDVSDVEI
;
A
#
# COMPACT_ATOMS: atom_id res chain seq x y z
N GLU A 1 -17.77 27.45 2.14
CA GLU A 1 -18.24 27.80 3.51
C GLU A 1 -18.33 26.52 4.30
N PHE A 2 -17.35 26.26 5.15
CA PHE A 2 -17.50 25.21 6.18
C PHE A 2 -18.55 25.73 7.15
N ASP A 3 -19.73 25.15 7.09
CA ASP A 3 -20.80 25.43 8.05
C ASP A 3 -20.28 25.08 9.45
N ASN A 4 -20.19 26.11 10.28
CA ASN A 4 -19.69 26.05 11.65
C ASN A 4 -20.76 25.43 12.56
N SER A 5 -21.28 24.25 12.18
CA SER A 5 -22.16 23.44 13.00
C SER A 5 -21.34 22.71 14.09
N SER A 6 -20.70 23.50 14.96
CA SER A 6 -19.99 23.03 16.15
C SER A 6 -20.90 22.33 17.19
N LYS A 7 -22.04 21.81 16.75
CA LYS A 7 -23.09 21.41 17.69
C LYS A 7 -23.07 19.97 18.14
N ASN A 8 -22.29 19.07 17.46
CA ASN A 8 -22.30 17.67 17.85
C ASN A 8 -20.88 17.07 17.66
N MET A 9 -19.96 17.51 18.53
CA MET A 9 -18.62 16.97 18.61
C MET A 9 -18.42 16.22 19.91
N LEU A 10 -17.90 15.00 19.84
CA LEU A 10 -17.48 14.21 21.00
C LEU A 10 -16.00 14.47 21.30
N GLU A 11 -15.69 14.77 22.54
CA GLU A 11 -14.31 14.80 22.99
C GLU A 11 -13.83 13.36 23.21
N THR A 12 -12.78 12.99 22.52
CA THR A 12 -12.18 11.68 22.61
C THR A 12 -10.70 11.81 22.96
N ARG A 13 -10.06 10.72 23.35
CA ARG A 13 -8.60 10.69 23.52
C ARG A 13 -7.80 11.06 22.25
N PHE A 14 -8.47 11.15 21.11
CA PHE A 14 -7.91 11.52 19.81
C PHE A 14 -8.28 12.95 19.39
N GLY A 15 -8.92 13.72 20.28
CA GLY A 15 -9.44 15.06 20.00
C GLY A 15 -10.95 15.06 19.75
N LEU A 16 -11.42 16.17 19.17
CA LEU A 16 -12.84 16.33 18.84
C LEU A 16 -13.20 15.55 17.58
N VAL A 17 -14.19 14.68 17.66
CA VAL A 17 -14.71 13.87 16.56
C VAL A 17 -16.23 14.12 16.44
N PRO A 18 -16.78 14.27 15.21
CA PRO A 18 -18.22 14.41 15.02
C PRO A 18 -19.01 13.24 15.62
N GLU A 19 -20.12 13.51 16.31
CA GLU A 19 -20.99 12.48 16.88
C GLU A 19 -21.54 11.49 15.84
N SER A 20 -21.63 11.92 14.58
CA SER A 20 -22.08 11.10 13.46
C SER A 20 -21.07 9.99 13.08
N PHE A 21 -19.81 10.09 13.53
CA PHE A 21 -18.80 9.08 13.24
C PHE A 21 -18.97 7.86 14.14
N LYS A 22 -18.86 6.67 13.58
CA LYS A 22 -18.92 5.41 14.33
C LYS A 22 -17.51 5.00 14.74
N LEU A 23 -17.33 4.69 16.03
CA LEU A 23 -16.10 4.06 16.52
C LEU A 23 -16.22 2.56 16.33
N LEU A 24 -15.37 2.00 15.49
CA LEU A 24 -15.30 0.57 15.16
C LEU A 24 -13.88 0.05 15.38
N LYS A 25 -13.71 -1.26 15.30
CA LYS A 25 -12.39 -1.89 15.15
C LYS A 25 -12.10 -2.12 13.66
N ASN A 26 -10.83 -2.09 13.28
CA ASN A 26 -10.44 -2.39 11.89
C ASN A 26 -10.98 -3.74 11.40
N GLY A 27 -11.06 -4.75 12.27
CA GLY A 27 -11.60 -6.06 11.95
C GLY A 27 -13.11 -6.14 11.74
N GLU A 28 -13.85 -5.07 12.08
CA GLU A 28 -15.30 -4.95 11.90
C GLU A 28 -15.65 -4.25 10.57
N LEU A 29 -14.67 -3.68 9.90
CA LEU A 29 -14.85 -3.07 8.59
C LEU A 29 -14.99 -4.13 7.48
N PRO A 30 -15.72 -3.84 6.39
CA PRO A 30 -15.82 -4.70 5.22
C PRO A 30 -14.50 -4.67 4.43
N LEU A 31 -13.47 -5.35 4.96
CA LEU A 31 -12.15 -5.40 4.34
C LEU A 31 -11.42 -6.72 4.60
N VAL A 32 -10.65 -7.15 3.62
CA VAL A 32 -9.73 -8.27 3.77
C VAL A 32 -8.41 -7.77 4.35
N VAL A 33 -7.98 -8.36 5.47
CA VAL A 33 -6.65 -8.13 6.05
C VAL A 33 -5.87 -9.43 5.96
N THR A 34 -4.80 -9.45 5.17
CA THR A 34 -3.96 -10.64 4.96
C THR A 34 -2.48 -10.29 4.94
N ASP A 35 -1.63 -11.31 4.96
CA ASP A 35 -0.17 -11.20 4.86
C ASP A 35 0.39 -12.44 4.14
N TYR A 36 1.70 -12.43 3.90
CA TYR A 36 2.43 -13.52 3.26
C TYR A 36 2.23 -14.87 3.97
N VAL A 37 2.24 -14.88 5.32
CA VAL A 37 2.12 -16.13 6.11
C VAL A 37 0.71 -16.71 6.13
N ALA A 38 -0.30 -16.01 5.60
CA ALA A 38 -1.63 -16.58 5.41
C ALA A 38 -1.66 -17.74 4.40
N ASN A 39 -0.63 -17.87 3.54
CA ASN A 39 -0.51 -18.90 2.52
C ASN A 39 0.01 -20.25 3.06
N GLY A 40 0.60 -20.27 4.24
CA GLY A 40 1.08 -21.52 4.84
C GLY A 40 2.10 -21.34 5.96
N SER A 41 2.56 -22.46 6.50
CA SER A 41 3.65 -22.46 7.48
C SER A 41 4.97 -22.02 6.85
N PHE A 42 5.95 -21.61 7.67
CA PHE A 42 7.28 -21.25 7.18
C PHE A 42 7.95 -22.36 6.35
N ALA A 43 7.77 -23.62 6.77
CA ALA A 43 8.29 -24.77 6.04
C ALA A 43 7.62 -24.89 4.66
N SER A 44 6.28 -24.75 4.60
CA SER A 44 5.52 -24.80 3.36
C SER A 44 5.88 -23.64 2.42
N LEU A 45 5.98 -22.41 2.95
CA LEU A 45 6.40 -21.23 2.18
C LEU A 45 7.80 -21.43 1.59
N LYS A 46 8.75 -21.92 2.40
CA LYS A 46 10.13 -22.18 1.94
C LYS A 46 10.20 -23.26 0.86
N ALA A 47 9.31 -24.26 0.91
CA ALA A 47 9.28 -25.35 -0.05
C ALA A 47 8.61 -24.98 -1.40
N ASN A 48 7.68 -24.00 -1.39
CA ASN A 48 6.84 -23.70 -2.56
C ASN A 48 7.09 -22.31 -3.16
N VAL A 49 7.90 -21.46 -2.52
CA VAL A 49 8.15 -20.11 -3.03
C VAL A 49 9.63 -19.94 -3.35
N THR A 50 9.90 -19.69 -4.63
CA THR A 50 11.22 -19.37 -5.14
C THR A 50 11.26 -17.91 -5.62
N LEU A 51 12.25 -17.16 -5.14
CA LEU A 51 12.46 -15.77 -5.52
C LEU A 51 13.53 -15.66 -6.60
N TYR A 52 13.27 -14.82 -7.60
CA TYR A 52 14.14 -14.55 -8.74
C TYR A 52 14.50 -13.07 -8.80
N GLN A 53 15.73 -12.74 -9.21
CA GLN A 53 16.16 -11.37 -9.52
C GLN A 53 15.97 -11.04 -11.02
N GLU A 54 15.87 -12.06 -11.84
CA GLU A 54 15.55 -11.92 -13.26
C GLU A 54 14.03 -11.90 -13.46
N PRO A 55 13.52 -11.14 -14.46
CA PRO A 55 12.10 -11.07 -14.75
C PRO A 55 11.45 -12.46 -14.90
N ASN A 56 10.37 -12.69 -14.16
CA ASN A 56 9.63 -13.94 -14.15
C ASN A 56 8.12 -13.67 -14.21
N TYR A 57 7.29 -14.65 -13.84
CA TYR A 57 5.83 -14.61 -13.98
C TYR A 57 5.17 -13.46 -13.24
N ALA A 58 5.50 -13.24 -11.96
CA ALA A 58 4.86 -12.24 -11.12
C ALA A 58 5.86 -11.47 -10.25
N TYR A 59 5.55 -10.22 -9.94
CA TYR A 59 6.30 -9.43 -8.96
C TYR A 59 6.04 -9.92 -7.52
N PHE A 60 7.10 -9.99 -6.73
CA PHE A 60 7.06 -10.22 -5.30
C PHE A 60 7.29 -8.88 -4.57
N ILE A 61 6.20 -8.23 -4.15
CA ILE A 61 6.21 -6.87 -3.63
C ILE A 61 6.67 -6.82 -2.18
N ARG A 62 7.79 -6.14 -1.93
CA ARG A 62 8.37 -5.97 -0.59
C ARG A 62 8.25 -4.52 -0.12
N ASN A 63 8.42 -4.28 1.17
CA ASN A 63 8.47 -2.94 1.74
C ASN A 63 9.57 -2.06 1.10
N THR A 64 10.72 -2.64 0.81
CA THR A 64 11.84 -1.96 0.14
C THR A 64 11.47 -1.48 -1.26
N ASP A 65 10.73 -2.29 -2.01
CA ASP A 65 10.32 -1.99 -3.37
C ASP A 65 9.30 -0.84 -3.39
N LEU A 66 8.36 -0.86 -2.43
CA LEU A 66 7.38 0.22 -2.26
C LEU A 66 8.01 1.55 -1.83
N LYS A 67 9.14 1.50 -1.11
CA LYS A 67 9.90 2.70 -0.73
C LYS A 67 10.72 3.28 -1.88
N SER A 68 11.38 2.43 -2.63
CA SER A 68 12.26 2.85 -3.74
C SER A 68 11.48 3.17 -5.01
N GLY A 69 10.28 2.60 -5.18
CA GLY A 69 9.54 2.62 -6.44
C GLY A 69 10.12 1.69 -7.52
N THR A 70 11.05 0.79 -7.14
CA THR A 70 11.67 -0.19 -8.04
C THR A 70 11.29 -1.61 -7.65
N PHE A 71 10.89 -2.43 -8.62
CA PHE A 71 10.33 -3.77 -8.42
C PHE A 71 11.16 -4.79 -9.20
N GLU A 72 12.12 -5.43 -8.53
CA GLU A 72 13.15 -6.28 -9.17
C GLU A 72 13.16 -7.70 -8.59
N VAL A 73 12.17 -8.06 -7.77
CA VAL A 73 12.05 -9.42 -7.26
C VAL A 73 10.79 -10.07 -7.79
N PHE A 74 10.96 -11.29 -8.29
CA PHE A 74 9.92 -12.01 -8.99
C PHE A 74 9.70 -13.39 -8.37
N VAL A 75 8.57 -13.99 -8.71
CA VAL A 75 8.25 -15.39 -8.46
C VAL A 75 7.78 -16.05 -9.75
N ASP A 76 7.97 -17.38 -9.86
CA ASP A 76 7.41 -18.18 -10.92
C ASP A 76 5.89 -18.39 -10.75
N GLU A 77 5.25 -18.98 -11.75
CA GLU A 77 3.81 -19.24 -11.75
C GLU A 77 3.39 -20.19 -10.63
N HIS A 78 4.20 -21.20 -10.32
CA HIS A 78 3.94 -22.12 -9.22
C HIS A 78 3.88 -21.39 -7.87
N SER A 79 4.89 -20.58 -7.58
CA SER A 79 4.97 -19.77 -6.36
C SER A 79 3.83 -18.77 -6.28
N TYR A 80 3.49 -18.11 -7.40
CA TYR A 80 2.37 -17.17 -7.45
C TYR A 80 1.03 -17.83 -7.14
N ASN A 81 0.74 -18.99 -7.74
CA ASN A 81 -0.47 -19.77 -7.49
C ASN A 81 -0.54 -20.27 -6.05
N PHE A 82 0.60 -20.66 -5.48
CA PHE A 82 0.70 -21.02 -4.06
C PHE A 82 0.35 -19.83 -3.15
N LEU A 83 0.78 -18.60 -3.51
CA LEU A 83 0.55 -17.36 -2.77
C LEU A 83 -0.83 -16.73 -3.01
N SER A 84 -1.82 -17.52 -3.41
CA SER A 84 -3.16 -17.05 -3.84
C SER A 84 -3.93 -16.22 -2.81
N LYS A 85 -3.65 -16.38 -1.49
CA LYS A 85 -4.28 -15.60 -0.43
C LYS A 85 -3.68 -14.20 -0.27
N SER A 86 -2.58 -13.92 -0.92
CA SER A 86 -1.86 -12.65 -0.85
C SER A 86 -1.61 -12.01 -2.22
N THR A 87 -2.39 -12.39 -3.22
CA THR A 87 -2.38 -11.76 -4.55
C THR A 87 -2.75 -10.29 -4.46
N LEU A 88 -2.05 -9.45 -5.25
CA LEU A 88 -2.26 -8.01 -5.35
C LEU A 88 -2.78 -7.65 -6.74
N TYR A 89 -3.67 -6.65 -6.80
CA TYR A 89 -4.29 -6.17 -8.05
C TYR A 89 -4.01 -4.68 -8.32
N GLY A 90 -3.38 -4.00 -7.37
CA GLY A 90 -3.18 -2.55 -7.36
C GLY A 90 -4.28 -1.80 -6.62
N GLY A 91 -3.87 -0.78 -5.87
CA GLY A 91 -4.76 0.03 -5.05
C GLY A 91 -5.04 -0.53 -3.65
N GLU A 92 -4.51 -1.69 -3.29
CA GLU A 92 -4.56 -2.16 -1.90
C GLU A 92 -3.69 -1.27 -1.01
N ILE A 93 -4.10 -1.16 0.26
CA ILE A 93 -3.28 -0.48 1.26
C ILE A 93 -2.30 -1.49 1.84
N ILE A 94 -1.02 -1.19 1.78
CA ILE A 94 0.04 -2.05 2.30
C ILE A 94 0.69 -1.34 3.48
N ILE A 95 0.82 -2.06 4.60
CA ILE A 95 1.43 -1.53 5.82
C ILE A 95 2.59 -2.44 6.24
N SER A 96 3.76 -1.85 6.48
CA SER A 96 4.89 -2.58 7.03
C SER A 96 4.63 -2.96 8.48
N ASN A 97 4.71 -4.26 8.79
CA ASN A 97 4.45 -4.80 10.12
C ASN A 97 5.67 -5.37 10.82
N VAL A 98 6.83 -5.42 10.15
CA VAL A 98 8.10 -5.90 10.74
C VAL A 98 9.25 -5.00 10.30
N GLY A 99 10.11 -4.65 11.24
CA GLY A 99 11.28 -3.80 11.04
C GLY A 99 10.90 -2.33 10.92
N ASP A 100 10.59 -1.87 9.74
CA ASP A 100 10.09 -0.52 9.46
C ASP A 100 8.58 -0.43 9.69
N VAL A 101 8.18 -0.59 10.93
CA VAL A 101 6.78 -0.69 11.35
C VAL A 101 6.02 0.63 11.13
N GLY A 102 4.92 0.57 10.39
CA GLY A 102 3.98 1.68 10.22
C GLY A 102 4.12 2.43 8.89
N SER A 103 5.09 2.10 8.03
CA SER A 103 5.09 2.64 6.66
C SER A 103 3.86 2.17 5.90
N VAL A 104 3.13 3.13 5.29
CA VAL A 104 1.85 2.91 4.61
C VAL A 104 1.97 3.30 3.15
N PHE A 105 1.55 2.42 2.25
CA PHE A 105 1.59 2.58 0.80
C PHE A 105 0.26 2.22 0.16
N LEU A 106 -0.04 2.82 -0.99
CA LEU A 106 -0.97 2.24 -1.95
C LEU A 106 -0.19 1.32 -2.88
N CYS A 107 -0.71 0.12 -3.11
CA CYS A 107 -0.11 -0.83 -4.03
C CYS A 107 -0.16 -0.27 -5.46
N PRO A 108 0.95 -0.12 -6.18
CA PRO A 108 0.92 0.34 -7.56
C PRO A 108 0.27 -0.72 -8.46
N LYS A 109 -0.18 -0.30 -9.64
CA LYS A 109 -0.49 -1.22 -10.73
C LYS A 109 0.76 -1.42 -11.57
N LEU A 110 1.19 -2.66 -11.73
CA LEU A 110 2.32 -3.02 -12.56
C LEU A 110 1.85 -3.84 -13.78
N ASP A 111 2.76 -4.04 -14.72
CA ASP A 111 2.50 -4.72 -16.00
C ASP A 111 2.42 -6.26 -15.90
N LYS A 112 2.75 -6.82 -14.76
CA LYS A 112 2.67 -8.27 -14.48
C LYS A 112 1.80 -8.55 -13.26
N PRO A 113 1.34 -9.80 -13.04
CA PRO A 113 0.74 -10.22 -11.79
C PRO A 113 1.61 -9.87 -10.60
N MET A 114 1.00 -9.66 -9.43
CA MET A 114 1.70 -9.26 -8.22
C MET A 114 1.27 -10.11 -7.02
N THR A 115 2.19 -10.37 -6.12
CA THR A 115 1.91 -11.01 -4.83
C THR A 115 2.64 -10.28 -3.70
N LEU A 116 2.04 -10.32 -2.52
CA LEU A 116 2.54 -9.67 -1.31
C LEU A 116 3.77 -10.42 -0.78
N GLY A 117 4.84 -9.70 -0.51
CA GLY A 117 6.03 -10.20 0.14
C GLY A 117 5.88 -10.33 1.66
N ASN A 118 6.97 -10.72 2.29
CA ASN A 118 7.04 -10.81 3.75
C ASN A 118 7.15 -9.44 4.43
N ASN A 119 6.89 -9.41 5.75
CA ASN A 119 7.03 -8.24 6.61
C ASN A 119 6.09 -7.06 6.29
N ILE A 120 5.05 -7.32 5.54
CA ILE A 120 3.99 -6.36 5.20
C ILE A 120 2.63 -7.05 5.31
N ILE A 121 1.61 -6.27 5.66
CA ILE A 121 0.20 -6.67 5.60
C ILE A 121 -0.51 -5.91 4.50
N MET A 122 -1.53 -6.53 3.92
CA MET A 122 -2.39 -5.94 2.92
C MET A 122 -3.81 -5.75 3.48
N LEU A 123 -4.37 -4.58 3.19
CA LEU A 123 -5.77 -4.27 3.42
C LEU A 123 -6.44 -4.06 2.07
N ARG A 124 -7.48 -4.81 1.80
CA ARG A 124 -8.31 -4.67 0.61
C ARG A 124 -9.74 -4.38 1.04
N PRO A 125 -10.18 -3.11 1.02
CA PRO A 125 -11.56 -2.76 1.25
C PRO A 125 -12.48 -3.37 0.19
N GLU A 126 -13.66 -3.83 0.60
CA GLU A 126 -14.71 -4.31 -0.32
C GLU A 126 -15.40 -3.13 -1.02
N GLN A 127 -15.42 -1.97 -0.38
CA GLN A 127 -15.98 -0.73 -0.90
C GLN A 127 -14.86 0.22 -1.32
N GLU A 128 -14.95 0.76 -2.53
CA GLU A 128 -13.90 1.62 -3.10
C GLU A 128 -13.73 2.93 -2.31
N ASN A 129 -14.80 3.50 -1.79
CA ASN A 129 -14.77 4.73 -1.02
C ASN A 129 -14.00 4.62 0.31
N LEU A 130 -13.83 3.41 0.87
CA LEU A 130 -13.00 3.18 2.05
C LEU A 130 -11.49 3.24 1.76
N ARG A 131 -11.06 3.01 0.52
CA ARG A 131 -9.65 2.87 0.17
C ARG A 131 -8.81 4.08 0.59
N TYR A 132 -9.14 5.24 0.07
CA TYR A 132 -8.35 6.45 0.32
C TYR A 132 -8.54 6.96 1.75
N TYR A 133 -9.71 6.77 2.33
CA TYR A 133 -9.96 7.09 3.73
C TYR A 133 -9.03 6.29 4.65
N LEU A 134 -8.97 4.95 4.49
CA LEU A 134 -8.11 4.09 5.29
C LEU A 134 -6.61 4.38 5.03
N TYR A 135 -6.24 4.62 3.78
CA TYR A 135 -4.86 5.00 3.45
C TYR A 135 -4.43 6.26 4.19
N ILE A 136 -5.24 7.33 4.12
CA ILE A 136 -4.95 8.59 4.79
C ILE A 136 -5.01 8.41 6.31
N TRP A 137 -6.00 7.68 6.82
CA TRP A 137 -6.13 7.38 8.25
C TRP A 137 -4.86 6.75 8.82
N PHE A 138 -4.34 5.70 8.19
CA PHE A 138 -3.14 5.03 8.68
C PHE A 138 -1.86 5.81 8.41
N LYS A 139 -1.84 6.69 7.43
CA LYS A 139 -0.71 7.59 7.17
C LYS A 139 -0.67 8.81 8.07
N TRP A 140 -1.82 9.19 8.59
CA TRP A 140 -1.98 10.34 9.48
C TRP A 140 -1.51 10.05 10.92
N LEU A 141 -1.28 11.13 11.67
CA LEU A 141 -0.72 11.10 13.02
C LEU A 141 -1.45 10.13 13.98
N TYR A 142 -2.79 10.09 13.94
CA TYR A 142 -3.57 9.20 14.82
C TYR A 142 -3.41 7.74 14.45
N GLY A 143 -3.56 7.37 13.19
CA GLY A 143 -3.36 6.00 12.72
C GLY A 143 -1.94 5.53 13.01
N GLN A 144 -0.94 6.38 12.81
CA GLN A 144 0.45 6.09 13.15
C GLN A 144 0.63 5.88 14.66
N SER A 145 0.03 6.72 15.50
CA SER A 145 0.08 6.57 16.96
C SER A 145 -0.51 5.24 17.41
N LEU A 146 -1.63 4.81 16.81
CA LEU A 146 -2.26 3.52 17.09
C LEU A 146 -1.36 2.34 16.69
N ILE A 147 -0.75 2.39 15.50
CA ILE A 147 0.18 1.37 15.02
C ILE A 147 1.42 1.30 15.94
N GLN A 148 1.97 2.44 16.34
CA GLN A 148 3.10 2.47 17.29
C GLN A 148 2.71 1.90 18.66
N GLY A 149 1.46 2.07 19.10
CA GLY A 149 0.94 1.55 20.37
C GLY A 149 0.85 0.02 20.43
N ILE A 150 0.73 -0.67 19.28
CA ILE A 150 0.71 -2.14 19.22
C ILE A 150 2.06 -2.76 18.84
N LYS A 151 3.07 -1.92 18.62
CA LYS A 151 4.41 -2.36 18.28
C LYS A 151 5.09 -3.07 19.48
N GLY A 152 5.49 -4.32 19.28
CA GLY A 152 6.27 -5.11 20.23
C GLY A 152 7.61 -5.54 19.66
N GLY A 153 8.40 -6.25 20.49
CA GLY A 153 9.71 -6.79 20.08
C GLY A 153 10.86 -5.81 20.27
N SER A 154 11.80 -6.17 21.17
CA SER A 154 12.96 -5.33 21.51
C SER A 154 14.06 -5.36 20.44
N ALA A 155 14.30 -6.52 19.83
CA ALA A 155 15.35 -6.69 18.81
C ALA A 155 14.87 -6.31 17.40
N GLN A 156 13.65 -6.68 17.05
CA GLN A 156 13.02 -6.32 15.78
C GLN A 156 11.58 -5.88 16.02
N PRO A 157 11.28 -4.59 15.88
CA PRO A 157 9.93 -4.07 16.04
C PRO A 157 8.95 -4.78 15.11
N LYS A 158 7.79 -5.19 15.65
CA LYS A 158 6.75 -5.84 14.86
C LYS A 158 5.37 -5.72 15.54
N PHE A 159 4.32 -5.88 14.74
CA PHE A 159 2.96 -6.14 15.22
C PHE A 159 2.33 -7.30 14.43
N ASN A 160 1.30 -7.91 14.99
CA ASN A 160 0.57 -9.00 14.33
C ASN A 160 -0.81 -8.52 13.81
N LYS A 161 -1.40 -9.31 12.92
CA LYS A 161 -2.71 -9.00 12.32
C LYS A 161 -3.83 -8.89 13.35
N THR A 162 -3.78 -9.66 14.42
CA THR A 162 -4.83 -9.66 15.46
C THR A 162 -4.84 -8.34 16.20
N ASP A 163 -3.68 -7.85 16.62
CA ASP A 163 -3.55 -6.56 17.28
C ASP A 163 -3.98 -5.43 16.33
N PHE A 164 -3.58 -5.48 15.06
CA PHE A 164 -3.99 -4.52 14.05
C PHE A 164 -5.52 -4.50 13.84
N LYS A 165 -6.16 -5.67 13.77
CA LYS A 165 -7.62 -5.77 13.64
C LYS A 165 -8.38 -5.20 14.84
N ASN A 166 -7.76 -5.17 16.02
CA ASN A 166 -8.35 -4.59 17.22
C ASN A 166 -8.15 -3.07 17.37
N LEU A 167 -7.35 -2.43 16.50
CA LEU A 167 -7.18 -0.98 16.52
C LEU A 167 -8.49 -0.26 16.23
N PRO A 168 -8.81 0.79 17.00
CA PRO A 168 -9.99 1.59 16.77
C PRO A 168 -9.86 2.45 15.52
N ILE A 169 -10.98 2.68 14.85
CA ILE A 169 -11.11 3.62 13.74
C ILE A 169 -12.43 4.37 13.86
N PHE A 170 -12.40 5.66 13.55
CA PHE A 170 -13.61 6.45 13.39
C PHE A 170 -14.07 6.39 11.95
N LEU A 171 -15.24 5.81 11.71
CA LEU A 171 -15.83 5.69 10.39
C LEU A 171 -16.85 6.82 10.17
N PRO A 172 -16.68 7.69 9.16
CA PRO A 172 -17.69 8.66 8.77
C PRO A 172 -18.99 7.99 8.32
N PRO A 173 -20.13 8.70 8.33
CA PRO A 173 -21.33 8.28 7.62
C PRO A 173 -21.05 8.06 6.12
N ASP A 174 -21.81 7.15 5.50
CA ASP A 174 -21.56 6.71 4.10
C ASP A 174 -21.61 7.85 3.09
N ASP A 175 -22.52 8.82 3.30
CA ASP A 175 -22.64 10.00 2.42
C ASP A 175 -21.41 10.91 2.50
N LEU A 176 -20.85 11.10 3.70
CA LEU A 176 -19.63 11.89 3.89
C LEU A 176 -18.40 11.14 3.35
N LEU A 177 -18.38 9.83 3.54
CA LEU A 177 -17.30 8.99 3.00
C LEU A 177 -17.29 9.00 1.47
N GLU A 178 -18.47 8.98 0.85
CA GLU A 178 -18.62 9.07 -0.60
C GLU A 178 -18.21 10.45 -1.13
N GLN A 179 -18.63 11.54 -0.49
CA GLN A 179 -18.20 12.90 -0.84
C GLN A 179 -16.66 13.03 -0.75
N PHE A 180 -16.07 12.52 0.32
CA PHE A 180 -14.62 12.49 0.47
C PHE A 180 -13.96 11.70 -0.66
N HIS A 181 -14.47 10.52 -0.98
CA HIS A 181 -13.96 9.69 -2.07
C HIS A 181 -13.97 10.42 -3.41
N GLN A 182 -15.08 11.07 -3.75
CA GLN A 182 -15.23 11.83 -5.01
C GLN A 182 -14.21 12.98 -5.12
N ILE A 183 -13.84 13.60 -4.01
CA ILE A 183 -12.85 14.67 -3.99
C ILE A 183 -11.43 14.12 -4.14
N VAL A 184 -11.10 13.04 -3.42
CA VAL A 184 -9.71 12.57 -3.36
C VAL A 184 -9.32 11.60 -4.47
N LYS A 185 -10.27 10.82 -4.99
CA LYS A 185 -10.04 9.84 -6.06
C LYS A 185 -9.30 10.43 -7.25
N PRO A 186 -9.75 11.53 -7.88
CA PRO A 186 -9.04 12.10 -9.03
C PRO A 186 -7.63 12.59 -8.69
N MET A 187 -7.39 13.01 -7.44
CA MET A 187 -6.04 13.40 -7.01
C MET A 187 -5.10 12.20 -6.95
N PHE A 188 -5.57 11.06 -6.44
CA PHE A 188 -4.78 9.83 -6.39
C PHE A 188 -4.59 9.21 -7.78
N GLU A 189 -5.60 9.27 -8.65
CA GLU A 189 -5.48 8.85 -10.04
C GLU A 189 -4.40 9.66 -10.77
N LEU A 190 -4.38 10.98 -10.60
CA LEU A 190 -3.35 11.85 -11.16
C LEU A 190 -1.95 11.54 -10.60
N ILE A 191 -1.84 11.21 -9.31
CA ILE A 191 -0.58 10.78 -8.70
C ILE A 191 -0.09 9.47 -9.35
N ASP A 192 -0.98 8.52 -9.56
CA ASP A 192 -0.65 7.23 -10.19
C ASP A 192 -0.22 7.43 -11.65
N GLU A 193 -0.92 8.24 -12.42
CA GLU A 193 -0.58 8.60 -13.81
C GLU A 193 0.82 9.26 -13.88
N ASN A 194 1.09 10.25 -13.04
CA ASN A 194 2.39 10.90 -12.97
C ASN A 194 3.52 9.92 -12.57
N ASN A 195 3.25 8.99 -11.67
CA ASN A 195 4.22 7.97 -11.29
C ASN A 195 4.53 7.01 -12.46
N MET A 196 3.51 6.62 -13.23
CA MET A 196 3.70 5.80 -14.43
C MET A 196 4.50 6.55 -15.51
N GLU A 197 4.21 7.82 -15.73
CA GLU A 197 4.96 8.67 -16.66
C GLU A 197 6.42 8.83 -16.23
N ASN A 198 6.67 9.12 -14.95
CA ASN A 198 8.02 9.20 -14.40
C ASN A 198 8.82 7.91 -14.58
N GLN A 199 8.17 6.74 -14.40
CA GLN A 199 8.82 5.45 -14.65
C GLN A 199 9.14 5.27 -16.14
N ALA A 200 8.25 5.66 -17.05
CA ALA A 200 8.47 5.60 -18.49
C ALA A 200 9.62 6.53 -18.91
N LEU A 201 9.63 7.76 -18.42
CA LEU A 201 10.69 8.74 -18.68
C LEU A 201 12.05 8.26 -18.13
N THR A 202 12.07 7.65 -16.95
CA THR A 202 13.27 7.06 -16.36
C THR A 202 13.82 5.94 -17.25
N ARG A 203 12.99 5.01 -17.71
CA ARG A 203 13.38 3.94 -18.62
C ARG A 203 13.93 4.49 -19.96
N THR A 204 13.28 5.51 -20.49
CA THR A 204 13.71 6.20 -21.72
C THR A 204 15.09 6.83 -21.53
N ARG A 205 15.28 7.58 -20.45
CA ARG A 205 16.58 8.19 -20.11
C ARG A 205 17.67 7.12 -20.00
N ASP A 206 17.42 6.07 -19.24
CA ASP A 206 18.41 5.02 -18.95
C ASP A 206 18.73 4.17 -20.18
N THR A 207 17.82 4.13 -21.16
CA THR A 207 18.07 3.48 -22.47
C THR A 207 18.85 4.38 -23.43
N ILE A 208 18.54 5.69 -23.46
CA ILE A 208 19.11 6.62 -24.45
C ILE A 208 20.47 7.15 -23.99
N LEU A 209 20.63 7.45 -22.69
CA LEU A 209 21.84 8.10 -22.20
C LEU A 209 23.14 7.31 -22.48
N PRO A 210 23.22 5.99 -22.25
CA PRO A 210 24.42 5.22 -22.62
C PRO A 210 24.73 5.25 -24.11
N ARG A 211 23.70 5.24 -24.97
CA ARG A 211 23.85 5.24 -26.43
C ARG A 211 24.31 6.60 -26.96
N LEU A 212 23.89 7.68 -26.29
CA LEU A 212 24.42 9.04 -26.57
C LEU A 212 25.88 9.17 -26.12
N MET A 213 26.24 8.59 -24.98
CA MET A 213 27.61 8.65 -24.43
C MET A 213 28.62 7.76 -25.20
N SER A 214 28.13 6.74 -25.90
CA SER A 214 28.95 5.82 -26.71
C SER A 214 29.02 6.20 -28.18
N ASP A 215 28.47 7.38 -28.56
CA ASP A 215 28.36 7.84 -29.97
C ASP A 215 27.55 6.88 -30.89
N GLU A 216 26.76 5.98 -30.30
CA GLU A 216 25.86 5.11 -31.07
C GLU A 216 24.64 5.89 -31.65
N LEU A 217 24.30 7.01 -31.05
CA LEU A 217 23.25 7.94 -31.51
C LEU A 217 23.91 9.26 -31.89
N ASP A 218 23.91 9.57 -33.18
CA ASP A 218 24.27 10.90 -33.66
C ASP A 218 23.06 11.85 -33.51
N VAL A 219 23.24 12.93 -32.79
CA VAL A 219 22.24 13.98 -32.57
C VAL A 219 22.61 15.31 -33.22
N SER A 220 23.62 15.31 -34.11
CA SER A 220 24.12 16.53 -34.76
C SER A 220 23.05 17.24 -35.59
N ASP A 221 22.03 16.52 -36.06
CA ASP A 221 20.95 17.02 -36.91
C ASP A 221 19.65 17.31 -36.15
N VAL A 222 19.65 17.22 -34.80
CA VAL A 222 18.44 17.51 -34.00
C VAL A 222 18.38 19.00 -33.71
N GLU A 223 17.47 19.71 -34.35
CA GLU A 223 17.11 21.08 -33.99
C GLU A 223 16.43 21.13 -32.62
N ILE A 224 16.93 21.93 -31.68
CA ILE A 224 16.39 22.17 -30.36
C ILE A 224 15.47 23.38 -30.36
#